data_11cf5b253455201ec81218eff6c2f5a9
#
_entry.id   11cf5b253455201ec81218eff6c2f5a9
#
_cell.length_a   1.000
_cell.length_b   1.000
_cell.length_c   1.000
_cell.angle_alpha   90.00
_cell.angle_beta   90.00
_cell.angle_gamma   90.00
#
_symmetry.space_group_name_H-M   'P 1'
#
loop_
_entity.id
_entity.type
_entity.pdbx_description
1 polymer ?
#
loop_
_entity_poly.entity_id
_entity_poly.type
_entity_poly.pdbx_seq_one_letter_code
_entity_poly.pdbx_strand_id
1 'polypeptide(L)'
;MYNVIHFLLALVIILALAWLVSFDRRKIRIRYVLQLIVIEIALAFFFLHAESGLFIIKYVSGFFESLLKFAAEGTNFVFGGMGEKGLAFIFLGVLCPIIFISALIGILQHWRILPVFIRIIGTLLSKLNGLGKLESFNAVSSLILGQSENFIAYKGILGDLSSRRLFTMAATAMSTVSLSIVGAYMTMLDAKFVVAALILNMFSTFIILSIINPARPEAEPDIKLEKLHESQSFFEMLGEYILAGFKVAMIILAMLIGFIALISAVNALFTSLFGISFQQILGYVFYPLAWLIGIPLSDALHAGSIMATKLVANEFVAMIELQKIAQQMTPRGLGILSVFLVSFANFASIGIVAGAIKGLNEQQGNVVSRFGLRLVYGATLVSLLSASFAGLVL
;
A
#
# COMPACT_ATOMS: atom_id res chain seq x y z
N MET A 1 -1.14 0.94 29.71
CA MET A 1 -2.38 1.76 29.82
C MET A 1 -2.37 2.93 28.81
N TYR A 2 -1.29 3.69 28.69
CA TYR A 2 -1.15 4.81 27.74
C TYR A 2 -1.43 4.39 26.26
N ASN A 3 -0.80 3.31 25.77
CA ASN A 3 -0.99 2.82 24.39
C ASN A 3 -2.44 2.46 24.07
N VAL A 4 -3.14 1.87 25.03
CA VAL A 4 -4.55 1.45 24.85
C VAL A 4 -5.46 2.67 24.76
N ILE A 5 -5.24 3.70 25.58
CA ILE A 5 -6.02 4.93 25.54
C ILE A 5 -5.81 5.66 24.21
N HIS A 6 -4.56 5.79 23.75
CA HIS A 6 -4.24 6.39 22.45
C HIS A 6 -4.88 5.60 21.30
N PHE A 7 -4.76 4.29 21.31
CA PHE A 7 -5.39 3.43 20.31
C PHE A 7 -6.91 3.62 20.26
N LEU A 8 -7.58 3.60 21.41
CA LEU A 8 -9.03 3.79 21.45
C LEU A 8 -9.45 5.18 20.94
N LEU A 9 -8.69 6.22 21.30
CA LEU A 9 -8.91 7.58 20.79
C LEU A 9 -8.72 7.62 19.26
N ALA A 10 -7.63 7.05 18.75
CA ALA A 10 -7.35 6.97 17.33
C ALA A 10 -8.45 6.21 16.59
N LEU A 11 -8.84 5.04 17.11
CA LEU A 11 -9.90 4.22 16.56
C LEU A 11 -11.20 5.00 16.41
N VAL A 12 -11.65 5.64 17.50
CA VAL A 12 -12.90 6.42 17.50
C VAL A 12 -12.83 7.57 16.48
N ILE A 13 -11.75 8.34 16.47
CA ILE A 13 -11.59 9.49 15.57
C ILE A 13 -11.53 9.02 14.11
N ILE A 14 -10.72 7.99 13.79
CA ILE A 14 -10.56 7.49 12.43
C ILE A 14 -11.89 6.91 11.91
N LEU A 15 -12.61 6.14 12.73
CA LEU A 15 -13.91 5.60 12.34
C LEU A 15 -14.96 6.71 12.18
N ALA A 16 -14.93 7.76 13.02
CA ALA A 16 -15.79 8.93 12.87
C ALA A 16 -15.47 9.69 11.57
N LEU A 17 -14.20 9.88 11.23
CA LEU A 17 -13.78 10.49 9.96
C LEU A 17 -14.24 9.66 8.76
N ALA A 18 -14.16 8.32 8.82
CA ALA A 18 -14.70 7.44 7.79
C ALA A 18 -16.24 7.54 7.69
N TRP A 19 -16.94 7.63 8.82
CA TRP A 19 -18.39 7.78 8.88
C TRP A 19 -18.86 9.10 8.28
N LEU A 20 -18.12 10.19 8.44
CA LEU A 20 -18.46 11.50 7.86
C LEU A 20 -18.59 11.47 6.35
N VAL A 21 -17.73 10.72 5.66
CA VAL A 21 -17.71 10.58 4.20
C VAL A 21 -18.43 9.33 3.70
N SER A 22 -19.12 8.62 4.57
CA SER A 22 -19.87 7.41 4.22
C SER A 22 -20.93 7.70 3.17
N PHE A 23 -21.01 6.83 2.19
CA PHE A 23 -22.03 6.91 1.16
C PHE A 23 -23.43 6.53 1.65
N ASP A 24 -23.52 5.67 2.68
CA ASP A 24 -24.81 5.23 3.26
C ASP A 24 -24.62 4.78 4.71
N ARG A 25 -24.72 5.76 5.61
CA ARG A 25 -24.48 5.57 7.05
C ARG A 25 -25.42 4.53 7.69
N ARG A 26 -26.64 4.35 7.14
CA ARG A 26 -27.66 3.43 7.69
C ARG A 26 -27.37 1.97 7.38
N LYS A 27 -26.51 1.69 6.38
CA LYS A 27 -26.17 0.33 5.95
C LYS A 27 -24.88 -0.20 6.54
N ILE A 28 -24.23 0.56 7.44
CA ILE A 28 -23.02 0.13 8.12
C ILE A 28 -23.34 -1.10 8.97
N ARG A 29 -22.60 -2.19 8.73
CA ARG A 29 -22.76 -3.45 9.44
C ARG A 29 -21.80 -3.52 10.61
N ILE A 30 -22.17 -2.94 11.74
CA ILE A 30 -21.31 -2.81 12.93
C ILE A 30 -20.69 -4.15 13.36
N ARG A 31 -21.44 -5.25 13.23
CA ARG A 31 -20.95 -6.59 13.57
C ARG A 31 -19.64 -6.94 12.83
N TYR A 32 -19.58 -6.71 11.50
CA TYR A 32 -18.37 -7.00 10.72
C TYR A 32 -17.23 -6.04 11.06
N VAL A 33 -17.53 -4.77 11.31
CA VAL A 33 -16.53 -3.78 11.73
C VAL A 33 -15.89 -4.22 13.04
N LEU A 34 -16.68 -4.58 14.06
CA LEU A 34 -16.16 -5.05 15.34
C LEU A 34 -15.37 -6.37 15.20
N GLN A 35 -15.89 -7.31 14.39
CA GLN A 35 -15.19 -8.57 14.12
C GLN A 35 -13.83 -8.33 13.49
N LEU A 36 -13.74 -7.44 12.49
CA LEU A 36 -12.48 -7.11 11.81
C LEU A 36 -11.50 -6.39 12.75
N ILE A 37 -11.99 -5.50 13.62
CA ILE A 37 -11.15 -4.84 14.64
C ILE A 37 -10.51 -5.88 15.56
N VAL A 38 -11.30 -6.83 16.06
CA VAL A 38 -10.78 -7.90 16.94
C VAL A 38 -9.75 -8.75 16.23
N ILE A 39 -10.00 -9.12 14.96
CA ILE A 39 -9.06 -9.87 14.14
C ILE A 39 -7.78 -9.07 13.93
N GLU A 40 -7.88 -7.78 13.62
CA GLU A 40 -6.70 -6.94 13.34
C GLU A 40 -5.87 -6.68 14.59
N ILE A 41 -6.48 -6.54 15.78
CA ILE A 41 -5.74 -6.51 17.06
C ILE A 41 -4.94 -7.81 17.24
N ALA A 42 -5.58 -8.97 17.02
CA ALA A 42 -4.91 -10.26 17.15
C ALA A 42 -3.75 -10.40 16.14
N LEU A 43 -3.94 -9.93 14.89
CA LEU A 43 -2.91 -9.95 13.86
C LEU A 43 -1.75 -8.99 14.18
N ALA A 44 -2.04 -7.79 14.67
CA ALA A 44 -1.02 -6.83 15.08
C ALA A 44 -0.15 -7.42 16.20
N PHE A 45 -0.77 -7.99 17.23
CA PHE A 45 -0.05 -8.67 18.29
C PHE A 45 0.75 -9.87 17.77
N PHE A 46 0.14 -10.69 16.90
CA PHE A 46 0.79 -11.87 16.33
C PHE A 46 2.04 -11.50 15.53
N PHE A 47 1.94 -10.58 14.57
CA PHE A 47 3.05 -10.25 13.69
C PHE A 47 4.11 -9.34 14.35
N LEU A 48 3.74 -8.48 15.29
CA LEU A 48 4.67 -7.52 15.86
C LEU A 48 5.24 -7.96 17.24
N HIS A 49 4.62 -8.95 17.91
CA HIS A 49 4.99 -9.30 19.27
C HIS A 49 5.17 -10.81 19.51
N ALA A 50 4.32 -11.69 18.93
CA ALA A 50 4.38 -13.11 19.18
C ALA A 50 5.59 -13.78 18.49
N GLU A 51 6.27 -14.69 19.17
CA GLU A 51 7.44 -15.41 18.63
C GLU A 51 7.15 -16.14 17.32
N SER A 52 5.98 -16.79 17.22
CA SER A 52 5.55 -17.47 15.98
C SER A 52 5.31 -16.52 14.83
N GLY A 53 4.77 -15.33 15.08
CA GLY A 53 4.61 -14.28 14.06
C GLY A 53 5.95 -13.72 13.62
N LEU A 54 6.84 -13.44 14.56
CA LEU A 54 8.20 -12.99 14.26
C LEU A 54 9.01 -14.06 13.49
N PHE A 55 8.78 -15.34 13.76
CA PHE A 55 9.37 -16.43 13.00
C PHE A 55 8.91 -16.42 11.54
N ILE A 56 7.60 -16.25 11.28
CA ILE A 56 7.05 -16.13 9.93
C ILE A 56 7.66 -14.93 9.20
N ILE A 57 7.73 -13.77 9.87
CA ILE A 57 8.36 -12.57 9.30
C ILE A 57 9.81 -12.82 8.92
N LYS A 58 10.59 -13.45 9.82
CA LYS A 58 11.98 -13.79 9.55
C LYS A 58 12.11 -14.70 8.32
N TYR A 59 11.21 -15.67 8.17
CA TYR A 59 11.21 -16.57 7.01
C TYR A 59 10.87 -15.84 5.72
N VAL A 60 9.82 -14.99 5.72
CA VAL A 60 9.42 -14.16 4.60
C VAL A 60 10.54 -13.17 4.23
N SER A 61 11.13 -12.50 5.21
CA SER A 61 12.26 -11.57 4.99
C SER A 61 13.45 -12.29 4.36
N GLY A 62 13.86 -13.44 4.90
CA GLY A 62 14.96 -14.23 4.35
C GLY A 62 14.70 -14.72 2.93
N PHE A 63 13.44 -15.05 2.60
CA PHE A 63 13.04 -15.34 1.24
C PHE A 63 13.24 -14.12 0.31
N PHE A 64 12.75 -12.93 0.70
CA PHE A 64 12.97 -11.71 -0.08
C PHE A 64 14.44 -11.33 -0.17
N GLU A 65 15.22 -11.46 0.89
CA GLU A 65 16.68 -11.23 0.86
C GLU A 65 17.36 -12.14 -0.19
N SER A 66 16.95 -13.41 -0.28
CA SER A 66 17.47 -14.33 -1.30
C SER A 66 17.08 -13.88 -2.71
N LEU A 67 15.84 -13.44 -2.91
CA LEU A 67 15.39 -12.88 -4.18
C LEU A 67 16.18 -11.62 -4.57
N LEU A 68 16.45 -10.73 -3.60
CA LEU A 68 17.22 -9.52 -3.85
C LEU A 68 18.68 -9.83 -4.22
N LYS A 69 19.27 -10.89 -3.67
CA LYS A 69 20.62 -11.36 -4.09
C LYS A 69 20.62 -11.80 -5.55
N PHE A 70 19.65 -12.61 -5.98
CA PHE A 70 19.55 -13.00 -7.40
C PHE A 70 19.30 -11.78 -8.31
N ALA A 71 18.46 -10.85 -7.89
CA ALA A 71 18.26 -9.61 -8.64
C ALA A 71 19.56 -8.79 -8.76
N ALA A 72 20.36 -8.76 -7.69
CA ALA A 72 21.65 -8.06 -7.68
C ALA A 72 22.64 -8.68 -8.65
N GLU A 73 22.66 -10.01 -8.82
CA GLU A 73 23.51 -10.67 -9.81
C GLU A 73 23.24 -10.15 -11.24
N GLY A 74 21.94 -10.07 -11.62
CA GLY A 74 21.52 -9.53 -12.91
C GLY A 74 21.86 -8.05 -13.06
N THR A 75 21.64 -7.26 -12.02
CA THR A 75 21.96 -5.82 -12.00
C THR A 75 23.47 -5.59 -12.13
N ASN A 76 24.27 -6.34 -11.38
CA ASN A 76 25.74 -6.25 -11.42
C ASN A 76 26.32 -6.70 -12.75
N PHE A 77 25.73 -7.71 -13.38
CA PHE A 77 26.13 -8.14 -14.73
C PHE A 77 25.98 -6.99 -15.74
N VAL A 78 24.86 -6.26 -15.69
CA VAL A 78 24.60 -5.14 -16.62
C VAL A 78 25.43 -3.90 -16.29
N PHE A 79 25.57 -3.57 -15.03
CA PHE A 79 26.19 -2.30 -14.54
C PHE A 79 27.60 -2.48 -13.99
N GLY A 80 28.26 -3.62 -14.20
CA GLY A 80 29.65 -3.84 -13.86
C GLY A 80 29.97 -3.69 -12.37
N GLY A 81 29.08 -4.14 -11.47
CA GLY A 81 29.30 -4.07 -10.01
C GLY A 81 29.18 -2.69 -9.40
N MET A 82 28.60 -1.72 -10.10
CA MET A 82 28.37 -0.37 -9.55
C MET A 82 27.47 -0.40 -8.32
N GLY A 83 26.50 -1.32 -8.26
CA GLY A 83 25.60 -1.51 -7.11
C GLY A 83 26.35 -1.97 -5.85
N GLU A 84 27.34 -2.86 -5.97
CA GLU A 84 28.17 -3.33 -4.85
C GLU A 84 29.04 -2.20 -4.25
N LYS A 85 29.41 -1.24 -5.07
CA LYS A 85 30.14 -0.05 -4.63
C LYS A 85 29.23 1.03 -4.02
N GLY A 86 27.94 0.75 -3.84
CA GLY A 86 26.96 1.71 -3.33
C GLY A 86 26.64 2.87 -4.27
N LEU A 87 27.09 2.81 -5.53
CA LEU A 87 26.80 3.84 -6.53
C LEU A 87 25.36 3.70 -6.99
N ALA A 88 24.66 4.84 -7.16
CA ALA A 88 23.26 4.89 -7.57
C ALA A 88 22.36 3.90 -6.79
N PHE A 89 22.53 3.79 -5.48
CA PHE A 89 21.88 2.81 -4.61
C PHE A 89 20.37 2.70 -4.84
N ILE A 90 19.68 3.84 -4.92
CA ILE A 90 18.21 3.85 -5.14
C ILE A 90 17.84 3.17 -6.46
N PHE A 91 18.56 3.44 -7.54
CA PHE A 91 18.26 2.83 -8.83
C PHE A 91 18.67 1.36 -8.88
N LEU A 92 19.93 1.04 -8.55
CA LEU A 92 20.50 -0.30 -8.71
C LEU A 92 20.06 -1.25 -7.59
N GLY A 93 20.03 -0.79 -6.34
CA GLY A 93 19.74 -1.61 -5.18
C GLY A 93 18.25 -1.69 -4.82
N VAL A 94 17.46 -0.68 -5.17
CA VAL A 94 16.04 -0.60 -4.77
C VAL A 94 15.13 -0.84 -5.97
N LEU A 95 15.34 -0.16 -7.11
CA LEU A 95 14.39 -0.20 -8.23
C LEU A 95 14.66 -1.36 -9.22
N CYS A 96 15.91 -1.66 -9.54
CA CYS A 96 16.23 -2.76 -10.47
C CYS A 96 15.71 -4.13 -10.01
N PRO A 97 15.72 -4.50 -8.71
CA PRO A 97 15.14 -5.74 -8.24
C PRO A 97 13.66 -5.95 -8.58
N ILE A 98 12.90 -4.85 -8.76
CA ILE A 98 11.48 -4.92 -9.16
C ILE A 98 11.30 -5.69 -10.47
N ILE A 99 12.27 -5.57 -11.39
CA ILE A 99 12.25 -6.25 -12.69
C ILE A 99 12.24 -7.77 -12.52
N PHE A 100 13.14 -8.28 -11.68
CA PHE A 100 13.25 -9.71 -11.42
C PHE A 100 12.03 -10.24 -10.66
N ILE A 101 11.57 -9.52 -9.63
CA ILE A 101 10.39 -9.94 -8.86
C ILE A 101 9.14 -9.94 -9.75
N SER A 102 9.00 -8.98 -10.66
CA SER A 102 7.92 -8.97 -11.65
C SER A 102 7.98 -10.20 -12.57
N ALA A 103 9.15 -10.60 -13.05
CA ALA A 103 9.32 -11.81 -13.82
C ALA A 103 8.87 -13.06 -13.04
N LEU A 104 9.24 -13.17 -11.76
CA LEU A 104 8.79 -14.27 -10.89
C LEU A 104 7.26 -14.29 -10.71
N ILE A 105 6.64 -13.14 -10.53
CA ILE A 105 5.18 -13.02 -10.46
C ILE A 105 4.56 -13.55 -11.75
N GLY A 106 5.12 -13.21 -12.92
CA GLY A 106 4.69 -13.72 -14.22
C GLY A 106 4.76 -15.26 -14.30
N ILE A 107 5.86 -15.85 -13.87
CA ILE A 107 6.03 -17.31 -13.82
C ILE A 107 4.97 -17.97 -12.93
N LEU A 108 4.77 -17.45 -11.70
CA LEU A 108 3.77 -17.95 -10.75
C LEU A 108 2.34 -17.78 -11.28
N GLN A 109 2.08 -16.71 -12.03
CA GLN A 109 0.81 -16.46 -12.71
C GLN A 109 0.58 -17.48 -13.83
N HIS A 110 1.58 -17.72 -14.68
CA HIS A 110 1.52 -18.69 -15.78
C HIS A 110 1.24 -20.12 -15.28
N TRP A 111 1.89 -20.54 -14.20
CA TRP A 111 1.66 -21.84 -13.56
C TRP A 111 0.38 -21.90 -12.72
N ARG A 112 -0.44 -20.85 -12.75
CA ARG A 112 -1.71 -20.76 -12.02
C ARG A 112 -1.60 -20.83 -10.49
N ILE A 113 -0.38 -20.70 -9.94
CA ILE A 113 -0.16 -20.71 -8.49
C ILE A 113 -0.86 -19.51 -7.86
N LEU A 114 -0.65 -18.31 -8.42
CA LEU A 114 -1.25 -17.07 -7.90
C LEU A 114 -2.79 -17.03 -8.03
N PRO A 115 -3.40 -17.38 -9.18
CA PRO A 115 -4.86 -17.45 -9.30
C PRO A 115 -5.52 -18.40 -8.29
N VAL A 116 -4.90 -19.56 -8.04
CA VAL A 116 -5.39 -20.52 -7.04
C VAL A 116 -5.28 -19.92 -5.64
N PHE A 117 -4.14 -19.31 -5.30
CA PHE A 117 -3.91 -18.66 -4.02
C PHE A 117 -4.93 -17.51 -3.79
N ILE A 118 -5.12 -16.62 -4.77
CA ILE A 118 -6.09 -15.52 -4.71
C ILE A 118 -7.50 -16.06 -4.45
N ARG A 119 -7.89 -17.14 -5.14
CA ARG A 119 -9.21 -17.77 -4.98
C ARG A 119 -9.41 -18.33 -3.58
N ILE A 120 -8.42 -19.05 -3.04
CA ILE A 120 -8.51 -19.67 -1.71
C ILE A 120 -8.60 -18.58 -0.64
N ILE A 121 -7.62 -17.68 -0.60
CA ILE A 121 -7.55 -16.62 0.42
C ILE A 121 -8.72 -15.66 0.29
N GLY A 122 -9.06 -15.22 -0.93
CA GLY A 122 -10.20 -14.33 -1.16
C GLY A 122 -11.53 -14.96 -0.74
N THR A 123 -11.72 -16.27 -0.94
CA THR A 123 -12.91 -16.99 -0.46
C THR A 123 -12.98 -17.02 1.06
N LEU A 124 -11.86 -17.25 1.74
CA LEU A 124 -11.79 -17.20 3.21
C LEU A 124 -12.14 -15.81 3.72
N LEU A 125 -11.51 -14.77 3.15
CA LEU A 125 -11.72 -13.37 3.53
C LEU A 125 -13.16 -12.93 3.30
N SER A 126 -13.82 -13.38 2.22
CA SER A 126 -15.21 -13.01 1.92
C SER A 126 -16.21 -13.47 2.99
N LYS A 127 -15.87 -14.53 3.74
CA LYS A 127 -16.69 -15.00 4.88
C LYS A 127 -16.50 -14.15 6.14
N LEU A 128 -15.36 -13.43 6.23
CA LEU A 128 -14.99 -12.66 7.41
C LEU A 128 -15.35 -11.17 7.30
N ASN A 129 -15.20 -10.58 6.11
CA ASN A 129 -15.30 -9.12 5.95
C ASN A 129 -16.70 -8.59 5.58
N GLY A 130 -17.61 -9.44 5.14
CA GLY A 130 -18.97 -9.04 4.77
C GLY A 130 -19.06 -8.12 3.54
N LEU A 131 -17.97 -7.88 2.80
CA LEU A 131 -17.98 -7.01 1.61
C LEU A 131 -18.39 -7.74 0.34
N GLY A 132 -18.08 -9.03 0.21
CA GLY A 132 -18.38 -9.84 -0.96
C GLY A 132 -17.15 -10.58 -1.49
N LYS A 133 -17.38 -11.50 -2.44
CA LYS A 133 -16.29 -12.31 -3.02
C LYS A 133 -15.40 -11.48 -3.93
N LEU A 134 -16.00 -10.66 -4.79
CA LEU A 134 -15.25 -9.83 -5.74
C LEU A 134 -14.30 -8.88 -5.01
N GLU A 135 -14.77 -8.19 -3.98
CA GLU A 135 -14.01 -7.25 -3.17
C GLU A 135 -12.87 -7.97 -2.43
N SER A 136 -13.13 -9.16 -1.93
CA SER A 136 -12.14 -9.99 -1.23
C SER A 136 -11.06 -10.52 -2.18
N PHE A 137 -11.45 -10.97 -3.37
CA PHE A 137 -10.51 -11.39 -4.42
C PHE A 137 -9.65 -10.21 -4.87
N ASN A 138 -10.26 -9.04 -5.08
CA ASN A 138 -9.57 -7.83 -5.44
C ASN A 138 -8.54 -7.40 -4.38
N ALA A 139 -8.84 -7.56 -3.09
CA ALA A 139 -7.90 -7.24 -2.02
C ALA A 139 -6.63 -8.11 -2.10
N VAL A 140 -6.80 -9.43 -2.29
CA VAL A 140 -5.67 -10.36 -2.41
C VAL A 140 -4.91 -10.13 -3.72
N SER A 141 -5.62 -9.95 -4.83
CA SER A 141 -4.97 -9.73 -6.12
C SER A 141 -4.26 -8.38 -6.19
N SER A 142 -4.77 -7.33 -5.55
CA SER A 142 -4.09 -6.02 -5.44
C SER A 142 -2.78 -6.13 -4.67
N LEU A 143 -2.75 -6.93 -3.59
CA LEU A 143 -1.54 -7.19 -2.82
C LEU A 143 -0.47 -7.93 -3.64
N ILE A 144 -0.88 -8.78 -4.57
CA ILE A 144 0.04 -9.58 -5.38
C ILE A 144 0.48 -8.81 -6.64
N LEU A 145 -0.48 -8.34 -7.43
CA LEU A 145 -0.24 -7.74 -8.75
C LEU A 145 0.00 -6.23 -8.68
N GLY A 146 -0.57 -5.55 -7.69
CA GLY A 146 -0.45 -4.10 -7.57
C GLY A 146 -1.65 -3.34 -8.10
N GLN A 147 -1.58 -2.00 -7.96
CA GLN A 147 -2.74 -1.11 -8.13
C GLN A 147 -3.20 -0.92 -9.59
N SER A 148 -2.40 -1.27 -10.58
CA SER A 148 -2.75 -1.16 -12.00
C SER A 148 -3.03 -2.50 -12.65
N GLU A 149 -2.16 -3.48 -12.47
CA GLU A 149 -2.25 -4.80 -13.11
C GLU A 149 -3.42 -5.62 -12.58
N ASN A 150 -3.79 -5.40 -11.31
CA ASN A 150 -4.93 -6.04 -10.67
C ASN A 150 -6.22 -5.94 -11.50
N PHE A 151 -6.49 -4.80 -12.14
CA PHE A 151 -7.73 -4.59 -12.90
C PHE A 151 -7.80 -5.37 -14.20
N ILE A 152 -6.68 -5.81 -14.74
CA ILE A 152 -6.64 -6.67 -15.93
C ILE A 152 -7.35 -8.00 -15.64
N ALA A 153 -7.20 -8.52 -14.42
CA ALA A 153 -7.86 -9.75 -13.98
C ALA A 153 -9.40 -9.67 -13.99
N TYR A 154 -9.95 -8.47 -14.01
CA TYR A 154 -11.41 -8.23 -13.99
C TYR A 154 -11.91 -7.58 -15.28
N LYS A 155 -11.10 -7.50 -16.34
CA LYS A 155 -11.43 -6.83 -17.60
C LYS A 155 -12.81 -7.22 -18.14
N GLY A 156 -13.13 -8.52 -18.13
CA GLY A 156 -14.37 -9.05 -18.70
C GLY A 156 -15.65 -8.62 -17.97
N ILE A 157 -15.54 -8.24 -16.69
CA ILE A 157 -16.71 -7.82 -15.89
C ILE A 157 -16.67 -6.32 -15.55
N LEU A 158 -15.57 -5.64 -15.90
CA LEU A 158 -15.31 -4.26 -15.47
C LEU A 158 -16.40 -3.29 -15.94
N GLY A 159 -16.93 -3.50 -17.15
CA GLY A 159 -17.99 -2.68 -17.74
C GLY A 159 -19.32 -2.74 -16.99
N ASP A 160 -19.62 -3.89 -16.36
CA ASP A 160 -20.88 -4.18 -15.69
C ASP A 160 -20.86 -3.83 -14.19
N LEU A 161 -19.69 -3.43 -13.67
CA LEU A 161 -19.55 -3.11 -12.26
C LEU A 161 -20.23 -1.77 -11.92
N SER A 162 -20.96 -1.77 -10.81
CA SER A 162 -21.50 -0.55 -10.25
C SER A 162 -20.38 0.42 -9.82
N SER A 163 -20.66 1.71 -9.87
CA SER A 163 -19.70 2.74 -9.42
C SER A 163 -19.27 2.55 -7.96
N ARG A 164 -20.10 1.92 -7.14
CA ARG A 164 -19.80 1.59 -5.75
C ARG A 164 -18.78 0.46 -5.64
N ARG A 165 -18.93 -0.59 -6.42
CA ARG A 165 -17.96 -1.69 -6.48
C ARG A 165 -16.62 -1.21 -7.01
N LEU A 166 -16.62 -0.41 -8.07
CA LEU A 166 -15.40 0.23 -8.60
C LEU A 166 -14.69 1.09 -7.55
N PHE A 167 -15.45 1.87 -6.77
CA PHE A 167 -14.87 2.64 -5.67
C PHE A 167 -14.17 1.72 -4.66
N THR A 168 -14.81 0.64 -4.22
CA THR A 168 -14.22 -0.32 -3.28
C THR A 168 -12.96 -0.96 -3.85
N MET A 169 -13.01 -1.42 -5.10
CA MET A 169 -11.87 -2.04 -5.76
C MET A 169 -10.69 -1.06 -5.91
N ALA A 170 -10.95 0.17 -6.33
CA ALA A 170 -9.94 1.22 -6.48
C ALA A 170 -9.33 1.63 -5.13
N ALA A 171 -10.16 1.80 -4.08
CA ALA A 171 -9.70 2.12 -2.75
C ALA A 171 -8.85 1.00 -2.15
N THR A 172 -9.22 -0.25 -2.37
CA THR A 172 -8.43 -1.42 -1.95
C THR A 172 -7.06 -1.43 -2.64
N ALA A 173 -7.03 -1.23 -3.96
CA ALA A 173 -5.77 -1.18 -4.72
C ALA A 173 -4.85 -0.05 -4.26
N MET A 174 -5.40 1.11 -3.87
CA MET A 174 -4.64 2.25 -3.35
C MET A 174 -4.16 2.04 -1.92
N SER A 175 -4.83 1.21 -1.13
CA SER A 175 -4.51 0.97 0.29
C SER A 175 -3.50 -0.17 0.51
N THR A 176 -3.13 -0.88 -0.54
CA THR A 176 -2.18 -1.99 -0.52
C THR A 176 -0.90 -1.63 -1.28
N VAL A 177 0.03 -2.58 -1.39
CA VAL A 177 1.23 -2.51 -2.23
C VAL A 177 1.40 -3.84 -2.96
N SER A 178 2.09 -3.84 -4.11
CA SER A 178 2.37 -5.07 -4.85
C SER A 178 3.57 -5.84 -4.29
N LEU A 179 3.54 -7.16 -4.38
CA LEU A 179 4.67 -8.01 -3.99
C LEU A 179 5.95 -7.65 -4.75
N SER A 180 5.86 -7.15 -5.99
CA SER A 180 7.02 -6.71 -6.78
C SER A 180 7.80 -5.57 -6.12
N ILE A 181 7.13 -4.74 -5.31
CA ILE A 181 7.71 -3.57 -4.65
C ILE A 181 8.11 -3.87 -3.19
N VAL A 182 7.55 -4.92 -2.59
CA VAL A 182 7.84 -5.28 -1.19
C VAL A 182 9.33 -5.45 -0.93
N GLY A 183 10.05 -6.11 -1.84
CA GLY A 183 11.50 -6.25 -1.74
C GLY A 183 12.21 -4.88 -1.68
N ALA A 184 11.82 -3.93 -2.51
CA ALA A 184 12.35 -2.58 -2.49
C ALA A 184 12.07 -1.88 -1.15
N TYR A 185 10.88 -2.02 -0.58
CA TYR A 185 10.58 -1.46 0.75
C TYR A 185 11.42 -2.08 1.86
N MET A 186 11.69 -3.40 1.79
CA MET A 186 12.55 -4.09 2.77
C MET A 186 14.02 -3.65 2.73
N THR A 187 14.48 -3.00 1.65
CA THR A 187 15.81 -2.36 1.62
C THR A 187 15.81 -0.99 2.31
N MET A 188 14.65 -0.40 2.52
CA MET A 188 14.49 0.97 3.04
C MET A 188 13.93 1.00 4.47
N LEU A 189 13.12 0.01 4.84
CA LEU A 189 12.47 -0.14 6.14
C LEU A 189 12.79 -1.52 6.72
N ASP A 190 12.65 -1.64 8.04
CA ASP A 190 12.72 -2.96 8.69
C ASP A 190 11.61 -3.88 8.14
N ALA A 191 12.02 -5.03 7.64
CA ALA A 191 11.15 -6.03 7.04
C ALA A 191 9.98 -6.44 7.96
N LYS A 192 10.18 -6.40 9.28
CA LYS A 192 9.14 -6.67 10.29
C LYS A 192 7.93 -5.75 10.08
N PHE A 193 8.17 -4.47 9.92
CA PHE A 193 7.10 -3.49 9.74
C PHE A 193 6.48 -3.55 8.35
N VAL A 194 7.29 -3.86 7.33
CA VAL A 194 6.79 -4.05 5.96
C VAL A 194 5.82 -5.22 5.89
N VAL A 195 6.21 -6.40 6.38
CA VAL A 195 5.36 -7.60 6.36
C VAL A 195 4.10 -7.41 7.21
N ALA A 196 4.24 -6.87 8.41
CA ALA A 196 3.08 -6.57 9.26
C ALA A 196 2.11 -5.61 8.57
N ALA A 197 2.62 -4.54 7.93
CA ALA A 197 1.81 -3.55 7.24
C ALA A 197 1.00 -4.15 6.08
N LEU A 198 1.54 -5.12 5.32
CA LEU A 198 0.80 -5.77 4.24
C LEU A 198 -0.53 -6.37 4.74
N ILE A 199 -0.47 -7.05 5.87
CA ILE A 199 -1.63 -7.71 6.47
C ILE A 199 -2.54 -6.69 7.16
N LEU A 200 -1.99 -5.79 7.97
CA LEU A 200 -2.76 -4.78 8.67
C LEU A 200 -3.50 -3.84 7.69
N ASN A 201 -2.84 -3.37 6.62
CA ASN A 201 -3.48 -2.53 5.61
C ASN A 201 -4.66 -3.23 4.93
N MET A 202 -4.58 -4.53 4.68
CA MET A 202 -5.69 -5.28 4.10
C MET A 202 -6.91 -5.31 5.04
N PHE A 203 -6.70 -5.57 6.34
CA PHE A 203 -7.80 -5.60 7.31
C PHE A 203 -8.33 -4.20 7.62
N SER A 204 -7.45 -3.21 7.83
CA SER A 204 -7.84 -1.81 7.96
C SER A 204 -8.64 -1.32 6.73
N THR A 205 -8.29 -1.78 5.52
CA THR A 205 -9.06 -1.49 4.30
C THR A 205 -10.48 -2.03 4.42
N PHE A 206 -10.68 -3.26 4.87
CA PHE A 206 -12.02 -3.82 5.06
C PHE A 206 -12.81 -3.05 6.11
N ILE A 207 -12.20 -2.64 7.21
CA ILE A 207 -12.86 -1.83 8.24
C ILE A 207 -13.31 -0.48 7.67
N ILE A 208 -12.40 0.26 7.08
CA ILE A 208 -12.67 1.62 6.55
C ILE A 208 -13.71 1.55 5.41
N LEU A 209 -13.59 0.59 4.49
CA LEU A 209 -14.54 0.46 3.38
C LEU A 209 -15.92 -0.04 3.85
N SER A 210 -16.00 -0.85 4.89
CA SER A 210 -17.28 -1.23 5.52
C SER A 210 -18.04 -0.02 6.08
N ILE A 211 -17.34 1.08 6.36
CA ILE A 211 -17.93 2.33 6.85
C ILE A 211 -18.16 3.33 5.72
N ILE A 212 -17.14 3.58 4.88
CA ILE A 212 -17.25 4.56 3.78
C ILE A 212 -18.22 4.09 2.71
N ASN A 213 -18.13 2.82 2.31
CA ASN A 213 -18.94 2.23 1.26
C ASN A 213 -19.57 0.88 1.71
N PRO A 214 -20.54 0.93 2.63
CA PRO A 214 -21.17 -0.28 3.14
C PRO A 214 -21.70 -1.16 2.01
N ALA A 215 -21.44 -2.48 2.11
CA ALA A 215 -21.86 -3.45 1.12
C ALA A 215 -23.38 -3.42 0.90
N ARG A 216 -23.78 -3.41 -0.38
CA ARG A 216 -25.15 -3.56 -0.81
C ARG A 216 -25.41 -5.01 -1.25
N PRO A 217 -26.63 -5.52 -1.16
CA PRO A 217 -26.98 -6.77 -1.77
C PRO A 217 -27.01 -6.58 -3.30
N GLU A 218 -25.85 -6.74 -3.93
CA GLU A 218 -25.72 -6.82 -5.38
C GLU A 218 -25.47 -8.28 -5.74
N ALA A 219 -25.95 -8.71 -6.91
CA ALA A 219 -25.65 -10.05 -7.41
C ALA A 219 -24.12 -10.19 -7.53
N GLU A 220 -23.60 -11.30 -6.99
CA GLU A 220 -22.18 -11.62 -7.18
C GLU A 220 -21.96 -11.93 -8.67
N PRO A 221 -21.07 -11.21 -9.37
CA PRO A 221 -20.75 -11.55 -10.74
C PRO A 221 -20.10 -12.94 -10.79
N ASP A 222 -20.29 -13.65 -11.90
CA ASP A 222 -19.54 -14.87 -12.16
C ASP A 222 -18.07 -14.50 -12.36
N ILE A 223 -17.31 -14.58 -11.27
CA ILE A 223 -15.90 -14.20 -11.25
C ILE A 223 -15.10 -15.32 -11.94
N LYS A 224 -15.07 -15.27 -13.24
CA LYS A 224 -14.02 -15.92 -14.02
C LYS A 224 -12.82 -14.98 -13.94
N LEU A 225 -11.93 -15.25 -12.99
CA LEU A 225 -10.59 -14.60 -13.03
C LEU A 225 -10.04 -14.92 -14.40
N GLU A 226 -10.11 -13.96 -15.33
CA GLU A 226 -9.63 -14.16 -16.67
C GLU A 226 -8.17 -14.58 -16.56
N LYS A 227 -7.83 -15.62 -17.29
CA LYS A 227 -6.46 -16.06 -17.37
C LYS A 227 -5.71 -14.95 -18.10
N LEU A 228 -4.97 -14.18 -17.32
CA LEU A 228 -3.99 -13.26 -17.86
C LEU A 228 -3.09 -14.09 -18.78
N HIS A 229 -3.03 -13.78 -20.05
CA HIS A 229 -2.12 -14.45 -21.02
C HIS A 229 -2.51 -15.87 -21.50
N GLU A 230 -3.80 -16.24 -21.56
CA GLU A 230 -4.21 -17.59 -22.06
C GLU A 230 -3.73 -17.94 -23.47
N SER A 231 -3.46 -16.93 -24.32
CA SER A 231 -3.03 -17.11 -25.72
C SER A 231 -1.53 -16.93 -25.94
N GLN A 232 -0.75 -16.64 -24.88
CA GLN A 232 0.67 -16.32 -25.01
C GLN A 232 1.57 -17.53 -24.69
N SER A 233 2.70 -17.61 -25.38
CA SER A 233 3.76 -18.53 -25.02
C SER A 233 4.42 -18.12 -23.68
N PHE A 234 5.08 -19.07 -23.01
CA PHE A 234 5.80 -18.81 -21.76
C PHE A 234 6.82 -17.67 -21.90
N PHE A 235 7.61 -17.66 -22.97
CA PHE A 235 8.65 -16.64 -23.16
C PHE A 235 8.08 -15.28 -23.54
N GLU A 236 6.98 -15.23 -24.27
CA GLU A 236 6.27 -13.99 -24.58
C GLU A 236 5.71 -13.35 -23.30
N MET A 237 5.03 -14.12 -22.47
CA MET A 237 4.55 -13.69 -21.16
C MET A 237 5.72 -13.24 -20.26
N LEU A 238 6.80 -14.02 -20.18
CA LEU A 238 7.97 -13.68 -19.36
C LEU A 238 8.60 -12.35 -19.80
N GLY A 239 8.73 -12.13 -21.11
CA GLY A 239 9.23 -10.86 -21.66
C GLY A 239 8.35 -9.67 -21.27
N GLU A 240 7.02 -9.84 -21.33
CA GLU A 240 6.08 -8.78 -20.91
C GLU A 240 6.21 -8.43 -19.42
N TYR A 241 6.32 -9.42 -18.53
CA TYR A 241 6.51 -9.15 -17.10
C TYR A 241 7.84 -8.49 -16.76
N ILE A 242 8.92 -8.87 -17.46
CA ILE A 242 10.23 -8.19 -17.34
C ILE A 242 10.09 -6.71 -17.74
N LEU A 243 9.49 -6.45 -18.91
CA LEU A 243 9.28 -5.08 -19.40
C LEU A 243 8.33 -4.28 -18.50
N ALA A 244 7.28 -4.91 -17.97
CA ALA A 244 6.38 -4.29 -17.02
C ALA A 244 7.12 -3.88 -15.73
N GLY A 245 7.96 -4.77 -15.18
CA GLY A 245 8.80 -4.46 -14.02
C GLY A 245 9.78 -3.33 -14.28
N PHE A 246 10.42 -3.30 -15.44
CA PHE A 246 11.27 -2.20 -15.86
C PHE A 246 10.51 -0.88 -15.96
N LYS A 247 9.31 -0.90 -16.57
CA LYS A 247 8.44 0.28 -16.67
C LYS A 247 8.06 0.83 -15.30
N VAL A 248 7.72 -0.03 -14.34
CA VAL A 248 7.42 0.37 -12.96
C VAL A 248 8.65 1.01 -12.32
N ALA A 249 9.84 0.41 -12.42
CA ALA A 249 11.07 0.96 -11.88
C ALA A 249 11.39 2.35 -12.47
N MET A 250 11.22 2.53 -13.79
CA MET A 250 11.44 3.81 -14.47
C MET A 250 10.40 4.87 -14.09
N ILE A 251 9.15 4.50 -13.91
CA ILE A 251 8.11 5.42 -13.43
C ILE A 251 8.46 5.90 -12.02
N ILE A 252 8.84 5.01 -11.11
CA ILE A 252 9.23 5.38 -9.75
C ILE A 252 10.46 6.29 -9.79
N LEU A 253 11.49 5.97 -10.58
CA LEU A 253 12.68 6.80 -10.74
C LEU A 253 12.33 8.23 -11.20
N ALA A 254 11.49 8.35 -12.24
CA ALA A 254 11.06 9.64 -12.76
C ALA A 254 10.28 10.44 -11.71
N MET A 255 9.38 9.78 -10.97
CA MET A 255 8.63 10.41 -9.88
C MET A 255 9.53 10.87 -8.74
N LEU A 256 10.53 10.06 -8.35
CA LEU A 256 11.51 10.45 -7.32
C LEU A 256 12.27 11.71 -7.74
N ILE A 257 12.81 11.75 -8.95
CA ILE A 257 13.55 12.92 -9.46
C ILE A 257 12.62 14.15 -9.49
N GLY A 258 11.45 14.02 -10.07
CA GLY A 258 10.50 15.12 -10.24
C GLY A 258 9.98 15.67 -8.90
N PHE A 259 9.49 14.79 -8.02
CA PHE A 259 8.92 15.23 -6.74
C PHE A 259 9.98 15.75 -5.77
N ILE A 260 11.18 15.15 -5.69
CA ILE A 260 12.24 15.66 -4.81
C ILE A 260 12.69 17.06 -5.28
N ALA A 261 12.84 17.26 -6.59
CA ALA A 261 13.19 18.57 -7.14
C ALA A 261 12.10 19.62 -6.87
N LEU A 262 10.81 19.25 -7.08
CA LEU A 262 9.67 20.14 -6.82
C LEU A 262 9.57 20.49 -5.33
N ILE A 263 9.66 19.51 -4.44
CA ILE A 263 9.62 19.75 -2.98
C ILE A 263 10.78 20.66 -2.57
N SER A 264 11.99 20.44 -3.11
CA SER A 264 13.13 21.29 -2.85
C SER A 264 12.90 22.74 -3.29
N ALA A 265 12.37 22.95 -4.50
CA ALA A 265 12.04 24.27 -5.02
C ALA A 265 10.94 24.96 -4.17
N VAL A 266 9.88 24.24 -3.83
CA VAL A 266 8.78 24.77 -2.99
C VAL A 266 9.29 25.10 -1.59
N ASN A 267 10.12 24.25 -0.99
CA ASN A 267 10.74 24.52 0.30
C ASN A 267 11.61 25.79 0.28
N ALA A 268 12.43 25.96 -0.76
CA ALA A 268 13.26 27.15 -0.92
C ALA A 268 12.39 28.42 -1.06
N LEU A 269 11.32 28.37 -1.83
CA LEU A 269 10.36 29.46 -1.98
C LEU A 269 9.71 29.84 -0.66
N PHE A 270 9.17 28.84 0.07
CA PHE A 270 8.50 29.08 1.36
C PHE A 270 9.46 29.58 2.41
N THR A 271 10.68 29.03 2.48
CA THR A 271 11.72 29.51 3.40
C THR A 271 12.10 30.97 3.10
N SER A 272 12.19 31.35 1.83
CA SER A 272 12.49 32.72 1.42
C SER A 272 11.36 33.71 1.79
N LEU A 273 10.10 33.28 1.66
CA LEU A 273 8.93 34.15 1.89
C LEU A 273 8.49 34.20 3.37
N PHE A 274 8.56 33.07 4.06
CA PHE A 274 7.96 32.87 5.36
C PHE A 274 8.97 32.49 6.47
N GLY A 275 10.23 32.23 6.13
CA GLY A 275 11.25 31.77 7.09
C GLY A 275 11.07 30.30 7.51
N ILE A 276 10.12 29.57 6.94
CA ILE A 276 9.80 28.18 7.28
C ILE A 276 9.53 27.38 5.99
N SER A 277 10.01 26.15 5.91
CA SER A 277 9.79 25.31 4.72
C SER A 277 8.34 24.82 4.60
N PHE A 278 7.91 24.54 3.37
CA PHE A 278 6.58 23.96 3.10
C PHE A 278 6.39 22.63 3.83
N GLN A 279 7.42 21.77 3.85
CA GLN A 279 7.38 20.50 4.56
C GLN A 279 7.20 20.66 6.07
N GLN A 280 7.83 21.69 6.68
CA GLN A 280 7.60 22.01 8.08
C GLN A 280 6.15 22.44 8.34
N ILE A 281 5.56 23.27 7.47
CA ILE A 281 4.15 23.66 7.57
C ILE A 281 3.24 22.42 7.52
N LEU A 282 3.47 21.54 6.55
CA LEU A 282 2.75 20.29 6.45
C LEU A 282 2.99 19.40 7.68
N GLY A 283 4.19 19.42 8.24
CA GLY A 283 4.52 18.75 9.50
C GLY A 283 3.62 19.19 10.65
N TYR A 284 3.39 20.48 10.80
CA TYR A 284 2.47 21.01 11.82
C TYR A 284 1.01 20.59 11.57
N VAL A 285 0.58 20.53 10.30
CA VAL A 285 -0.78 20.07 9.94
C VAL A 285 -0.97 18.58 10.29
N PHE A 286 0.04 17.76 10.04
CA PHE A 286 -0.01 16.32 10.31
C PHE A 286 0.45 15.92 11.72
N TYR A 287 1.05 16.85 12.47
CA TYR A 287 1.48 16.62 13.86
C TYR A 287 0.40 15.98 14.74
N PRO A 288 -0.85 16.52 14.79
CA PRO A 288 -1.89 15.91 15.61
C PRO A 288 -2.28 14.50 15.14
N LEU A 289 -2.19 14.21 13.83
CA LEU A 289 -2.45 12.87 13.30
C LEU A 289 -1.33 11.90 13.65
N ALA A 290 -0.07 12.34 13.59
CA ALA A 290 1.07 11.54 14.00
C ALA A 290 0.99 11.18 15.49
N TRP A 291 0.68 12.15 16.34
CA TRP A 291 0.44 11.91 17.76
C TRP A 291 -0.76 10.98 17.99
N LEU A 292 -1.86 11.19 17.27
CA LEU A 292 -3.10 10.40 17.40
C LEU A 292 -2.85 8.90 17.17
N ILE A 293 -2.06 8.54 16.17
CA ILE A 293 -1.73 7.12 15.87
C ILE A 293 -0.71 6.50 16.85
N GLY A 294 -0.27 7.25 17.86
CA GLY A 294 0.57 6.77 18.96
C GLY A 294 2.06 7.04 18.79
N ILE A 295 2.47 7.89 17.85
CA ILE A 295 3.86 8.36 17.73
C ILE A 295 4.18 9.28 18.90
N PRO A 296 5.32 9.10 19.59
CA PRO A 296 5.73 9.98 20.69
C PRO A 296 5.82 11.44 20.27
N LEU A 297 5.50 12.37 21.19
CA LEU A 297 5.51 13.80 20.91
C LEU A 297 6.86 14.31 20.43
N SER A 298 7.96 13.70 20.89
CA SER A 298 9.32 14.01 20.42
C SER A 298 9.49 13.81 18.92
N ASP A 299 8.82 12.82 18.35
CA ASP A 299 8.94 12.41 16.95
C ASP A 299 7.82 12.97 16.08
N ALA A 300 6.70 13.39 16.70
CA ALA A 300 5.44 13.64 16.02
C ALA A 300 5.53 14.72 14.93
N LEU A 301 6.39 15.75 15.09
CA LEU A 301 6.55 16.79 14.10
C LEU A 301 7.29 16.28 12.85
N HIS A 302 8.38 15.55 13.04
CA HIS A 302 9.13 14.93 11.94
C HIS A 302 8.29 13.86 11.24
N ALA A 303 7.62 13.03 12.03
CA ALA A 303 6.70 12.02 11.49
C ALA A 303 5.55 12.66 10.70
N GLY A 304 4.96 13.74 11.18
CA GLY A 304 3.93 14.49 10.49
C GLY A 304 4.41 15.02 9.13
N SER A 305 5.63 15.56 9.07
CA SER A 305 6.24 16.01 7.81
C SER A 305 6.41 14.87 6.81
N ILE A 306 6.89 13.71 7.26
CA ILE A 306 7.06 12.52 6.41
C ILE A 306 5.71 11.95 5.97
N MET A 307 4.71 11.91 6.85
CA MET A 307 3.35 11.49 6.51
C MET A 307 2.74 12.39 5.42
N ALA A 308 2.93 13.69 5.52
CA ALA A 308 2.48 14.64 4.53
C ALA A 308 3.25 14.47 3.19
N THR A 309 4.56 14.26 3.24
CA THR A 309 5.38 13.96 2.06
C THR A 309 4.87 12.72 1.32
N LYS A 310 4.52 11.65 2.05
CA LYS A 310 3.89 10.46 1.44
C LYS A 310 2.63 10.82 0.66
N LEU A 311 1.74 11.61 1.25
CA LEU A 311 0.46 11.97 0.65
C LEU A 311 0.64 12.83 -0.60
N VAL A 312 1.52 13.83 -0.54
CA VAL A 312 1.73 14.83 -1.60
C VAL A 312 2.60 14.27 -2.72
N ALA A 313 3.68 13.57 -2.39
CA ALA A 313 4.60 12.97 -3.35
C ALA A 313 4.29 11.49 -3.57
N ASN A 314 4.95 10.64 -2.79
CA ASN A 314 4.71 9.19 -2.70
C ASN A 314 5.46 8.61 -1.49
N GLU A 315 5.22 7.30 -1.25
CA GLU A 315 5.81 6.56 -0.15
C GLU A 315 7.34 6.39 -0.28
N PHE A 316 7.89 6.28 -1.49
CA PHE A 316 9.35 6.15 -1.67
C PHE A 316 10.09 7.41 -1.24
N VAL A 317 9.61 8.60 -1.63
CA VAL A 317 10.18 9.89 -1.17
C VAL A 317 10.13 9.96 0.35
N ALA A 318 8.98 9.61 0.94
CA ALA A 318 8.80 9.61 2.39
C ALA A 318 9.73 8.62 3.12
N MET A 319 9.95 7.42 2.56
CA MET A 319 10.90 6.43 3.10
C MET A 319 12.35 6.91 3.03
N ILE A 320 12.74 7.57 1.94
CA ILE A 320 14.09 8.18 1.81
C ILE A 320 14.29 9.27 2.87
N GLU A 321 13.28 10.10 3.13
CA GLU A 321 13.34 11.11 4.19
C GLU A 321 13.41 10.47 5.58
N LEU A 322 12.63 9.41 5.81
CA LEU A 322 12.67 8.66 7.06
C LEU A 322 14.07 8.08 7.33
N GLN A 323 14.71 7.50 6.31
CA GLN A 323 16.07 6.95 6.46
C GLN A 323 17.08 7.98 6.97
N LYS A 324 16.96 9.26 6.56
CA LYS A 324 17.86 10.34 6.98
C LYS A 324 17.78 10.65 8.47
N ILE A 325 16.60 10.43 9.08
CA ILE A 325 16.34 10.78 10.49
C ILE A 325 16.04 9.56 11.37
N ALA A 326 16.08 8.35 10.82
CA ALA A 326 15.70 7.11 11.53
C ALA A 326 16.45 6.92 12.85
N GLN A 327 17.75 7.29 12.91
CA GLN A 327 18.56 7.21 14.12
C GLN A 327 18.18 8.22 15.21
N GLN A 328 17.44 9.27 14.85
CA GLN A 328 17.00 10.32 15.78
C GLN A 328 15.61 10.02 16.33
N MET A 329 14.88 9.08 15.73
CA MET A 329 13.54 8.70 16.15
C MET A 329 13.57 7.61 17.22
N THR A 330 12.54 7.60 18.06
CA THR A 330 12.31 6.48 18.97
C THR A 330 11.98 5.20 18.20
N PRO A 331 12.36 4.00 18.69
CA PRO A 331 12.01 2.73 18.04
C PRO A 331 10.51 2.58 17.80
N ARG A 332 9.69 3.08 18.74
CA ARG A 332 8.25 3.09 18.64
C ARG A 332 7.76 4.01 17.50
N GLY A 333 8.23 5.26 17.46
CA GLY A 333 7.86 6.22 16.43
C GLY A 333 8.26 5.73 15.05
N LEU A 334 9.47 5.18 14.92
CA LEU A 334 9.98 4.58 13.69
C LEU A 334 9.11 3.41 13.21
N GLY A 335 8.72 2.50 14.11
CA GLY A 335 7.89 1.35 13.77
C GLY A 335 6.48 1.75 13.31
N ILE A 336 5.81 2.64 14.04
CA ILE A 336 4.47 3.14 13.70
C ILE A 336 4.49 3.86 12.34
N LEU A 337 5.47 4.75 12.15
CA LEU A 337 5.62 5.49 10.90
C LEU A 337 5.95 4.56 9.73
N SER A 338 6.80 3.55 9.93
CA SER A 338 7.10 2.55 8.90
C SER A 338 5.84 1.83 8.43
N VAL A 339 4.96 1.40 9.34
CA VAL A 339 3.66 0.78 8.97
C VAL A 339 2.78 1.76 8.19
N PHE A 340 2.71 3.03 8.62
CA PHE A 340 1.97 4.06 7.90
C PHE A 340 2.44 4.24 6.45
N LEU A 341 3.75 4.15 6.19
CA LEU A 341 4.33 4.41 4.88
C LEU A 341 4.03 3.31 3.85
N VAL A 342 3.81 2.07 4.28
CA VAL A 342 3.64 0.90 3.39
C VAL A 342 2.23 0.88 2.78
N SER A 343 1.93 1.79 1.88
CA SER A 343 0.72 1.76 1.02
C SER A 343 0.82 2.80 -0.10
N PHE A 344 0.05 2.61 -1.17
CA PHE A 344 -0.03 3.55 -2.30
C PHE A 344 -0.98 4.74 -2.06
N ALA A 345 -1.27 5.07 -0.81
CA ALA A 345 -2.17 6.16 -0.42
C ALA A 345 -1.52 7.54 -0.67
N ASN A 346 -1.54 8.03 -1.91
CA ASN A 346 -1.02 9.33 -2.34
C ASN A 346 -1.80 9.88 -3.54
N PHE A 347 -1.62 11.17 -3.86
CA PHE A 347 -2.33 11.82 -4.97
C PHE A 347 -1.96 11.24 -6.35
N ALA A 348 -0.71 10.82 -6.56
CA ALA A 348 -0.29 10.24 -7.83
C ALA A 348 -1.04 8.94 -8.15
N SER A 349 -1.37 8.15 -7.12
CA SER A 349 -2.11 6.90 -7.26
C SER A 349 -3.53 7.07 -7.80
N ILE A 350 -4.14 8.25 -7.66
CA ILE A 350 -5.43 8.55 -8.33
C ILE A 350 -5.29 8.37 -9.84
N GLY A 351 -4.26 9.00 -10.42
CA GLY A 351 -3.97 8.92 -11.85
C GLY A 351 -3.62 7.51 -12.31
N ILE A 352 -2.83 6.80 -11.51
CA ILE A 352 -2.39 5.44 -11.81
C ILE A 352 -3.59 4.48 -11.85
N VAL A 353 -4.41 4.45 -10.80
CA VAL A 353 -5.57 3.55 -10.71
C VAL A 353 -6.63 3.92 -11.75
N ALA A 354 -6.99 5.19 -11.85
CA ALA A 354 -7.98 5.63 -12.83
C ALA A 354 -7.50 5.43 -14.28
N GLY A 355 -6.21 5.65 -14.54
CA GLY A 355 -5.57 5.43 -15.84
C GLY A 355 -5.54 3.95 -16.23
N ALA A 356 -5.22 3.07 -15.29
CA ALA A 356 -5.23 1.62 -15.51
C ALA A 356 -6.64 1.12 -15.89
N ILE A 357 -7.66 1.55 -15.14
CA ILE A 357 -9.05 1.21 -15.43
C ILE A 357 -9.49 1.83 -16.77
N LYS A 358 -9.11 3.08 -17.06
CA LYS A 358 -9.44 3.77 -18.31
C LYS A 358 -8.84 3.09 -19.54
N GLY A 359 -7.64 2.52 -19.42
CA GLY A 359 -7.02 1.72 -20.48
C GLY A 359 -7.78 0.43 -20.82
N LEU A 360 -8.59 -0.09 -19.88
CA LEU A 360 -9.41 -1.28 -20.06
C LEU A 360 -10.86 -0.93 -20.43
N ASN A 361 -11.41 0.12 -19.83
CA ASN A 361 -12.75 0.64 -20.05
C ASN A 361 -12.76 2.14 -19.74
N GLU A 362 -12.92 2.97 -20.78
CA GLU A 362 -12.83 4.42 -20.68
C GLU A 362 -13.90 5.00 -19.74
N GLN A 363 -15.14 4.53 -19.85
CA GLN A 363 -16.26 5.00 -19.04
C GLN A 363 -16.02 4.75 -17.56
N GLN A 364 -15.57 3.56 -17.22
CA GLN A 364 -15.31 3.16 -15.82
C GLN A 364 -14.08 3.88 -15.25
N GLY A 365 -13.05 4.14 -16.06
CA GLY A 365 -11.91 4.97 -15.65
C GLY A 365 -12.32 6.40 -15.29
N ASN A 366 -13.24 7.00 -16.07
CA ASN A 366 -13.80 8.31 -15.78
C ASN A 366 -14.65 8.31 -14.49
N VAL A 367 -15.38 7.24 -14.21
CA VAL A 367 -16.12 7.06 -12.94
C VAL A 367 -15.16 7.04 -11.75
N VAL A 368 -14.07 6.28 -11.82
CA VAL A 368 -13.07 6.19 -10.74
C VAL A 368 -12.36 7.52 -10.53
N SER A 369 -12.00 8.23 -11.60
CA SER A 369 -11.36 9.55 -11.50
C SER A 369 -12.20 10.55 -10.68
N ARG A 370 -13.52 10.52 -10.79
CA ARG A 370 -14.43 11.39 -10.01
C ARG A 370 -14.41 11.09 -8.51
N PHE A 371 -13.99 9.90 -8.11
CA PHE A 371 -13.82 9.53 -6.71
C PHE A 371 -12.43 9.88 -6.16
N GLY A 372 -11.50 10.39 -6.97
CA GLY A 372 -10.07 10.52 -6.65
C GLY A 372 -9.76 11.02 -5.23
N LEU A 373 -10.30 12.19 -4.85
CA LEU A 373 -10.07 12.74 -3.50
C LEU A 373 -10.64 11.85 -2.38
N ARG A 374 -11.80 11.21 -2.62
CA ARG A 374 -12.40 10.29 -1.64
C ARG A 374 -11.61 8.99 -1.54
N LEU A 375 -11.00 8.54 -2.63
CA LEU A 375 -10.11 7.37 -2.64
C LEU A 375 -8.86 7.64 -1.81
N VAL A 376 -8.16 8.76 -2.04
CA VAL A 376 -6.98 9.13 -1.24
C VAL A 376 -7.33 9.34 0.22
N TYR A 377 -8.45 10.00 0.50
CA TYR A 377 -8.92 10.19 1.87
C TYR A 377 -9.14 8.84 2.56
N GLY A 378 -9.88 7.92 1.93
CA GLY A 378 -10.13 6.58 2.48
C GLY A 378 -8.84 5.79 2.68
N ALA A 379 -7.95 5.77 1.69
CA ALA A 379 -6.66 5.08 1.77
C ALA A 379 -5.73 5.68 2.84
N THR A 380 -5.80 7.00 3.07
CA THR A 380 -5.07 7.65 4.17
C THR A 380 -5.62 7.21 5.53
N LEU A 381 -6.95 7.12 5.68
CA LEU A 381 -7.56 6.59 6.90
C LEU A 381 -7.17 5.13 7.14
N VAL A 382 -7.02 4.32 6.08
CA VAL A 382 -6.49 2.95 6.18
C VAL A 382 -5.08 2.97 6.75
N SER A 383 -4.18 3.81 6.20
CA SER A 383 -2.80 3.91 6.69
C SER A 383 -2.72 4.40 8.14
N LEU A 384 -3.57 5.34 8.53
CA LEU A 384 -3.68 5.80 9.92
C LEU A 384 -4.17 4.69 10.85
N LEU A 385 -5.17 3.94 10.41
CA LEU A 385 -5.75 2.86 11.22
C LEU A 385 -4.75 1.72 11.41
N SER A 386 -4.13 1.22 10.34
CA SER A 386 -3.12 0.15 10.43
C SER A 386 -1.92 0.56 11.29
N ALA A 387 -1.45 1.82 11.16
CA ALA A 387 -0.40 2.35 12.00
C ALA A 387 -0.84 2.45 13.48
N SER A 388 -2.11 2.76 13.75
CA SER A 388 -2.66 2.76 15.12
C SER A 388 -2.69 1.37 15.75
N PHE A 389 -3.03 0.33 14.96
CA PHE A 389 -2.95 -1.06 15.43
C PHE A 389 -1.51 -1.46 15.74
N ALA A 390 -0.54 -1.04 14.91
CA ALA A 390 0.88 -1.24 15.23
C ALA A 390 1.25 -0.49 16.52
N GLY A 391 0.79 0.74 16.69
CA GLY A 391 1.02 1.55 17.88
C GLY A 391 0.42 0.95 19.17
N LEU A 392 -0.61 0.13 19.10
CA LEU A 392 -1.19 -0.55 20.25
C LEU A 392 -0.21 -1.55 20.85
N VAL A 393 0.56 -2.25 20.00
CA VAL A 393 1.41 -3.37 20.41
C VAL A 393 2.90 -3.04 20.49
N LEU A 394 3.33 -1.94 19.87
CA LEU A 394 4.68 -1.37 20.01
C LEU A 394 4.77 -0.48 21.25
#